data_4e302d22156ba1f3dea6289aa579771d
#
_entry.id   4e302d22156ba1f3dea6289aa579771d
#
_cell.length_a   1.000
_cell.length_b   1.000
_cell.length_c   1.000
_cell.angle_alpha   90.00
_cell.angle_beta   90.00
_cell.angle_gamma   90.00
#
_symmetry.space_group_name_H-M   'P 1'
#
loop_
_entity.id
_entity.type
_entity.pdbx_description
1 polymer ?
#
loop_
_entity_poly.entity_id
_entity_poly.type
_entity_poly.pdbx_seq_one_letter_code
_entity_poly.pdbx_strand_id
1 'polypeptide(L)'
;TRVDGASLLVCLSIGLGYTVITVLAGSYTTGATLILIGLLAIGLLLFPMRIMVMAYIVCAVVLLGHDAGVLLKAWSYAPALGQGMFVRDEPVGWFAFWRGYVFYAGFVVLMFLLMVLFRRLDEMHASLTQLSNTDELTGLANRRRFMACLRDELSRQGRSGQPLCVALLDADHFKRVNDRHGHHAGDEVLRTLGAVMLGSVRAPTDVPARLGGEEFALLMPQTRLADAQRVCERLRATVAAQRFRQGDAAYGVTISIGLVESLGDEAEAILAAADRELYRAKAEGRNRVRSRARVREAS
;
A
#
# COMPACT_ATOMS: atom_id res chain seq x y z
N THR A 1 -4.02 23.61 -15.51
CA THR A 1 -3.61 24.18 -14.22
C THR A 1 -2.55 25.24 -14.48
N ARG A 2 -2.88 26.52 -14.19
CA ARG A 2 -1.98 27.66 -14.34
C ARG A 2 -0.77 27.45 -13.42
N VAL A 3 0.42 27.68 -13.97
CA VAL A 3 1.68 27.73 -13.19
C VAL A 3 1.53 28.95 -12.26
N ASP A 4 1.62 28.72 -10.95
CA ASP A 4 1.58 29.81 -9.99
C ASP A 4 2.89 30.64 -10.13
N GLY A 5 2.76 31.87 -10.62
CA GLY A 5 3.90 32.75 -10.89
C GLY A 5 4.73 33.07 -9.64
N ALA A 6 4.09 33.12 -8.46
CA ALA A 6 4.78 33.35 -7.20
C ALA A 6 5.69 32.18 -6.83
N SER A 7 5.19 30.95 -6.95
CA SER A 7 5.96 29.72 -6.70
C SER A 7 7.15 29.58 -7.65
N LEU A 8 6.98 29.93 -8.93
CA LEU A 8 8.06 29.93 -9.91
C LEU A 8 9.13 30.97 -9.56
N LEU A 9 8.75 32.18 -9.16
CA LEU A 9 9.67 33.23 -8.74
C LEU A 9 10.50 32.81 -7.51
N VAL A 10 9.89 32.20 -6.52
CA VAL A 10 10.59 31.67 -5.33
C VAL A 10 11.60 30.60 -5.73
N CYS A 11 11.20 29.62 -6.52
CA CYS A 11 12.09 28.54 -6.96
C CYS A 11 13.27 29.10 -7.80
N LEU A 12 13.03 30.02 -8.70
CA LEU A 12 14.07 30.65 -9.52
C LEU A 12 15.03 31.51 -8.69
N SER A 13 14.54 32.29 -7.72
CA SER A 13 15.40 33.14 -6.89
C SER A 13 16.35 32.31 -6.03
N ILE A 14 15.86 31.22 -5.42
CA ILE A 14 16.68 30.30 -4.64
C ILE A 14 17.66 29.55 -5.54
N GLY A 15 17.20 28.97 -6.64
CA GLY A 15 18.02 28.21 -7.57
C GLY A 15 19.14 29.07 -8.19
N LEU A 16 18.81 30.26 -8.70
CA LEU A 16 19.82 31.19 -9.29
C LEU A 16 20.77 31.70 -8.22
N GLY A 17 20.33 31.99 -6.99
CA GLY A 17 21.21 32.38 -5.89
C GLY A 17 22.31 31.34 -5.65
N TYR A 18 21.92 30.05 -5.55
CA TYR A 18 22.89 28.96 -5.40
C TYR A 18 23.72 28.71 -6.66
N THR A 19 23.15 28.93 -7.84
CA THR A 19 23.93 28.87 -9.11
C THR A 19 25.04 29.90 -9.13
N VAL A 20 24.76 31.14 -8.71
CA VAL A 20 25.77 32.20 -8.59
C VAL A 20 26.86 31.80 -7.58
N ILE A 21 26.49 31.29 -6.42
CA ILE A 21 27.46 30.77 -5.43
C ILE A 21 28.32 29.65 -6.04
N THR A 22 27.72 28.72 -6.77
CA THR A 22 28.43 27.63 -7.44
C THR A 22 29.45 28.15 -8.50
N VAL A 23 29.03 29.13 -9.30
CA VAL A 23 29.91 29.79 -10.28
C VAL A 23 31.08 30.48 -9.60
N LEU A 24 30.82 31.29 -8.57
CA LEU A 24 31.85 32.05 -7.85
C LEU A 24 32.84 31.14 -7.10
N ALA A 25 32.36 30.04 -6.53
CA ALA A 25 33.18 29.12 -5.76
C ALA A 25 33.77 27.96 -6.57
N GLY A 26 33.37 27.81 -7.84
CA GLY A 26 33.78 26.74 -8.75
C GLY A 26 32.94 25.48 -8.64
N SER A 27 32.32 25.10 -9.76
CA SER A 27 31.36 23.98 -9.87
C SER A 27 31.98 22.62 -9.50
N TYR A 28 33.23 22.40 -9.78
CA TYR A 28 33.94 21.13 -9.57
C TYR A 28 34.70 21.05 -8.25
N THR A 29 35.03 22.20 -7.63
CA THR A 29 35.95 22.23 -6.49
C THR A 29 35.26 22.33 -5.13
N THR A 30 34.04 22.80 -5.06
CA THR A 30 33.41 23.16 -3.75
C THR A 30 32.26 22.25 -3.32
N GLY A 31 31.82 21.32 -4.14
CA GLY A 31 30.63 20.52 -3.82
C GLY A 31 29.31 21.32 -3.76
N ALA A 32 29.35 22.62 -4.15
CA ALA A 32 28.15 23.48 -4.19
C ALA A 32 27.07 22.91 -5.12
N THR A 33 27.48 22.17 -6.14
CA THR A 33 26.57 21.42 -7.03
C THR A 33 25.66 20.41 -6.27
N LEU A 34 26.16 19.78 -5.20
CA LEU A 34 25.38 18.88 -4.37
C LEU A 34 24.29 19.60 -3.59
N ILE A 35 24.56 20.84 -3.17
CA ILE A 35 23.54 21.68 -2.51
C ILE A 35 22.41 22.00 -3.49
N LEU A 36 22.75 22.26 -4.77
CA LEU A 36 21.74 22.49 -5.81
C LEU A 36 20.85 21.25 -6.04
N ILE A 37 21.44 20.04 -6.02
CA ILE A 37 20.68 18.78 -6.10
C ILE A 37 19.78 18.60 -4.85
N GLY A 38 20.30 18.93 -3.67
CA GLY A 38 19.51 18.88 -2.42
C GLY A 38 18.32 19.85 -2.45
N LEU A 39 18.51 21.07 -2.94
CA LEU A 39 17.44 22.05 -3.13
C LEU A 39 16.40 21.60 -4.15
N LEU A 40 16.81 20.90 -5.20
CA LEU A 40 15.90 20.28 -6.15
C LEU A 40 15.02 19.23 -5.45
N ALA A 41 15.61 18.37 -4.63
CA ALA A 41 14.88 17.35 -3.89
C ALA A 41 13.84 17.96 -2.89
N ILE A 42 14.25 19.03 -2.16
CA ILE A 42 13.32 19.77 -1.28
C ILE A 42 12.21 20.42 -2.10
N GLY A 43 12.56 21.05 -3.20
CA GLY A 43 11.62 21.75 -4.07
C GLY A 43 10.57 20.81 -4.65
N LEU A 44 10.92 19.57 -5.00
CA LEU A 44 9.99 18.55 -5.48
C LEU A 44 8.97 18.13 -4.42
N LEU A 45 9.28 18.30 -3.12
CA LEU A 45 8.34 18.05 -2.01
C LEU A 45 7.37 19.22 -1.81
N LEU A 46 7.78 20.43 -2.11
CA LEU A 46 7.04 21.66 -1.79
C LEU A 46 6.28 22.25 -2.98
N PHE A 47 6.73 22.01 -4.20
CA PHE A 47 6.22 22.65 -5.40
C PHE A 47 5.88 21.64 -6.50
N PRO A 48 4.93 21.98 -7.40
CA PRO A 48 4.59 21.12 -8.53
C PRO A 48 5.82 20.82 -9.42
N MET A 49 5.95 19.57 -9.86
CA MET A 49 7.08 19.08 -10.64
C MET A 49 7.42 19.97 -11.87
N ARG A 50 6.38 20.53 -12.53
CA ARG A 50 6.58 21.41 -13.71
C ARG A 50 7.37 22.66 -13.37
N ILE A 51 7.08 23.31 -12.23
CA ILE A 51 7.76 24.51 -11.74
C ILE A 51 9.22 24.19 -11.44
N MET A 52 9.46 23.07 -10.76
CA MET A 52 10.80 22.62 -10.40
C MET A 52 11.65 22.28 -11.61
N VAL A 53 11.09 21.59 -12.60
CA VAL A 53 11.78 21.26 -13.85
C VAL A 53 12.17 22.53 -14.61
N MET A 54 11.26 23.51 -14.70
CA MET A 54 11.57 24.81 -15.35
C MET A 54 12.69 25.56 -14.63
N ALA A 55 12.62 25.67 -13.30
CA ALA A 55 13.67 26.35 -12.51
C ALA A 55 15.02 25.63 -12.65
N TYR A 56 15.04 24.30 -12.62
CA TYR A 56 16.24 23.50 -12.78
C TYR A 56 16.87 23.67 -14.17
N ILE A 57 16.07 23.67 -15.25
CA ILE A 57 16.56 23.89 -16.61
C ILE A 57 17.26 25.25 -16.71
N VAL A 58 16.66 26.30 -16.14
CA VAL A 58 17.27 27.64 -16.14
C VAL A 58 18.64 27.65 -15.42
N CYS A 59 18.71 27.04 -14.22
CA CYS A 59 19.97 26.93 -13.48
C CYS A 59 21.02 26.11 -14.22
N ALA A 60 20.61 24.98 -14.84
CA ALA A 60 21.50 24.13 -15.63
C ALA A 60 22.07 24.86 -16.85
N VAL A 61 21.25 25.64 -17.56
CA VAL A 61 21.69 26.45 -18.70
C VAL A 61 22.71 27.48 -18.27
N VAL A 62 22.51 28.15 -17.13
CA VAL A 62 23.47 29.12 -16.59
C VAL A 62 24.82 28.47 -16.23
N LEU A 63 24.78 27.31 -15.55
CA LEU A 63 25.97 26.55 -15.17
C LEU A 63 26.73 26.05 -16.41
N LEU A 64 26.03 25.43 -17.36
CA LEU A 64 26.64 24.92 -18.59
C LEU A 64 27.23 26.05 -19.43
N GLY A 65 26.55 27.20 -19.49
CA GLY A 65 27.08 28.40 -20.17
C GLY A 65 28.35 28.95 -19.52
N HIS A 66 28.38 28.98 -18.18
CA HIS A 66 29.57 29.35 -17.44
C HIS A 66 30.73 28.37 -17.71
N ASP A 67 30.51 27.09 -17.59
CA ASP A 67 31.54 26.05 -17.78
C ASP A 67 32.08 26.05 -19.23
N ALA A 68 31.20 26.27 -20.21
CA ALA A 68 31.60 26.47 -21.60
C ALA A 68 32.49 27.69 -21.77
N GLY A 69 32.16 28.82 -21.12
CA GLY A 69 32.98 30.04 -21.16
C GLY A 69 34.35 29.85 -20.51
N VAL A 70 34.42 29.08 -19.42
CA VAL A 70 35.71 28.70 -18.81
C VAL A 70 36.56 27.84 -19.75
N LEU A 71 35.93 26.82 -20.41
CA LEU A 71 36.60 25.97 -21.40
C LEU A 71 37.16 26.79 -22.61
N LEU A 72 36.39 27.79 -23.04
CA LEU A 72 36.79 28.71 -24.12
C LEU A 72 37.76 29.80 -23.64
N LYS A 73 38.18 29.79 -22.37
CA LYS A 73 39.04 30.80 -21.75
C LYS A 73 38.49 32.24 -21.83
N ALA A 74 37.15 32.37 -21.91
CA ALA A 74 36.48 33.68 -21.95
C ALA A 74 36.45 34.35 -20.57
N TRP A 75 36.42 33.56 -19.50
CA TRP A 75 36.48 34.01 -18.10
C TRP A 75 37.19 32.98 -17.20
N SER A 76 37.57 33.43 -15.99
CA SER A 76 38.27 32.60 -15.01
C SER A 76 37.35 31.62 -14.30
N TYR A 77 37.84 30.41 -14.05
CA TYR A 77 37.20 29.44 -13.20
C TYR A 77 37.27 29.90 -11.73
N ALA A 78 36.16 29.77 -11.00
CA ALA A 78 36.06 30.08 -9.57
C ALA A 78 36.63 31.47 -9.19
N PRO A 79 36.07 32.58 -9.71
CA PRO A 79 36.64 33.91 -9.54
C PRO A 79 36.69 34.40 -8.07
N ALA A 80 35.91 33.82 -7.17
CA ALA A 80 35.97 34.13 -5.74
C ALA A 80 37.11 33.42 -5.00
N LEU A 81 37.73 32.42 -5.63
CA LEU A 81 38.86 31.68 -5.05
C LEU A 81 40.15 32.30 -5.54
N GLY A 82 40.81 33.05 -4.66
CA GLY A 82 42.12 33.67 -4.98
C GLY A 82 43.22 32.63 -5.26
N GLN A 83 44.33 33.09 -5.94
CA GLN A 83 45.47 32.23 -6.31
C GLN A 83 46.16 31.51 -5.14
N GLY A 84 45.91 31.92 -3.87
CA GLY A 84 46.48 31.29 -2.69
C GLY A 84 45.80 30.01 -2.20
N MET A 85 44.74 29.53 -2.88
CA MET A 85 44.02 28.34 -2.47
C MET A 85 44.53 27.05 -3.10
N PHE A 86 45.39 27.17 -4.10
CA PHE A 86 46.06 26.06 -4.76
C PHE A 86 47.57 26.29 -4.77
N VAL A 87 48.32 25.26 -4.40
CA VAL A 87 49.78 25.22 -4.51
C VAL A 87 50.12 24.02 -5.39
N ARG A 88 50.76 24.27 -6.56
CA ARG A 88 51.12 23.22 -7.55
C ARG A 88 49.91 22.32 -7.94
N ASP A 89 48.76 22.95 -8.23
CA ASP A 89 47.50 22.30 -8.59
C ASP A 89 46.82 21.48 -7.47
N GLU A 90 47.40 21.48 -6.25
CA GLU A 90 46.78 20.86 -5.08
C GLU A 90 46.10 21.90 -4.19
N PRO A 91 44.89 21.59 -3.64
CA PRO A 91 44.22 22.52 -2.75
C PRO A 91 44.96 22.62 -1.41
N VAL A 92 45.12 23.86 -0.91
CA VAL A 92 45.70 24.10 0.42
C VAL A 92 44.87 23.39 1.49
N GLY A 93 45.53 22.83 2.53
CA GLY A 93 44.91 21.90 3.50
C GLY A 93 43.61 22.38 4.13
N TRP A 94 43.52 23.68 4.51
CA TRP A 94 42.27 24.24 5.05
C TRP A 94 41.12 24.26 4.01
N PHE A 95 41.43 24.53 2.74
CA PHE A 95 40.44 24.53 1.66
C PHE A 95 39.98 23.11 1.31
N ALA A 96 40.90 22.14 1.30
CA ALA A 96 40.57 20.73 1.14
C ALA A 96 39.64 20.24 2.24
N PHE A 97 39.92 20.63 3.51
CA PHE A 97 39.05 20.32 4.65
C PHE A 97 37.66 20.94 4.50
N TRP A 98 37.60 22.24 4.16
CA TRP A 98 36.31 22.93 3.97
C TRP A 98 35.52 22.34 2.82
N ARG A 99 36.13 22.01 1.72
CA ARG A 99 35.53 21.32 0.57
C ARG A 99 34.92 19.97 1.01
N GLY A 100 35.67 19.16 1.74
CA GLY A 100 35.22 17.89 2.30
C GLY A 100 34.01 18.08 3.20
N TYR A 101 34.06 19.05 4.10
CA TYR A 101 32.94 19.35 5.02
C TYR A 101 31.67 19.71 4.25
N VAL A 102 31.73 20.61 3.28
CA VAL A 102 30.55 21.00 2.47
C VAL A 102 30.01 19.81 1.69
N PHE A 103 30.89 18.97 1.12
CA PHE A 103 30.49 17.75 0.43
C PHE A 103 29.73 16.77 1.35
N TYR A 104 30.31 16.45 2.51
CA TYR A 104 29.68 15.52 3.45
C TYR A 104 28.40 16.09 4.08
N ALA A 105 28.36 17.38 4.41
CA ALA A 105 27.16 18.03 4.89
C ALA A 105 26.03 17.98 3.84
N GLY A 106 26.34 18.28 2.57
CA GLY A 106 25.38 18.16 1.47
C GLY A 106 24.89 16.73 1.27
N PHE A 107 25.78 15.74 1.38
CA PHE A 107 25.42 14.33 1.30
C PHE A 107 24.48 13.90 2.44
N VAL A 108 24.75 14.31 3.69
CA VAL A 108 23.88 14.01 4.84
C VAL A 108 22.49 14.62 4.64
N VAL A 109 22.43 15.88 4.18
CA VAL A 109 21.16 16.54 3.87
C VAL A 109 20.39 15.79 2.79
N LEU A 110 21.08 15.40 1.70
CA LEU A 110 20.45 14.63 0.61
C LEU A 110 19.91 13.28 1.12
N MET A 111 20.68 12.55 1.91
CA MET A 111 20.25 11.29 2.51
C MET A 111 19.03 11.46 3.42
N PHE A 112 19.03 12.51 4.25
CA PHE A 112 17.89 12.84 5.09
C PHE A 112 16.62 13.12 4.26
N LEU A 113 16.75 13.89 3.18
CA LEU A 113 15.64 14.22 2.30
C LEU A 113 15.10 13.00 1.55
N LEU A 114 15.97 12.12 1.08
CA LEU A 114 15.56 10.84 0.48
C LEU A 114 14.79 9.99 1.49
N MET A 115 15.26 9.92 2.74
CA MET A 115 14.56 9.20 3.80
C MET A 115 13.15 9.78 4.05
N VAL A 116 13.01 11.11 4.09
CA VAL A 116 11.70 11.78 4.24
C VAL A 116 10.81 11.49 3.04
N LEU A 117 11.35 11.52 1.82
CA LEU A 117 10.60 11.23 0.59
C LEU A 117 10.07 9.79 0.60
N PHE A 118 10.93 8.81 0.92
CA PHE A 118 10.51 7.40 1.01
C PHE A 118 9.41 7.20 2.06
N ARG A 119 9.53 7.81 3.25
CA ARG A 119 8.46 7.77 4.26
C ARG A 119 7.14 8.34 3.74
N ARG A 120 7.18 9.46 3.02
CA ARG A 120 5.98 10.06 2.42
C ARG A 120 5.35 9.17 1.35
N LEU A 121 6.16 8.52 0.53
CA LEU A 121 5.69 7.56 -0.46
C LEU A 121 5.03 6.36 0.22
N ASP A 122 5.63 5.81 1.28
CA ASP A 122 5.06 4.70 2.06
C ASP A 122 3.72 5.09 2.70
N GLU A 123 3.62 6.30 3.29
CA GLU A 123 2.37 6.82 3.84
C GLU A 123 1.28 6.98 2.76
N MET A 124 1.63 7.49 1.57
CA MET A 124 0.71 7.60 0.44
C MET A 124 0.26 6.23 -0.06
N HIS A 125 1.18 5.27 -0.21
CA HIS A 125 0.85 3.90 -0.58
C HIS A 125 -0.07 3.24 0.45
N ALA A 126 0.23 3.38 1.75
CA ALA A 126 -0.63 2.88 2.82
C ALA A 126 -2.05 3.51 2.77
N SER A 127 -2.13 4.81 2.51
CA SER A 127 -3.42 5.53 2.38
C SER A 127 -4.22 5.06 1.16
N LEU A 128 -3.57 4.83 0.01
CA LEU A 128 -4.22 4.29 -1.19
C LEU A 128 -4.73 2.86 -0.96
N THR A 129 -3.93 2.02 -0.30
CA THR A 129 -4.34 0.66 0.07
C THR A 129 -5.48 0.67 1.08
N GLN A 130 -5.50 1.64 2.00
CA GLN A 130 -6.64 1.86 2.91
C GLN A 130 -7.92 2.29 2.20
N LEU A 131 -7.85 2.92 1.01
CA LEU A 131 -9.03 3.28 0.20
C LEU A 131 -9.56 2.10 -0.61
N SER A 132 -8.76 1.05 -0.82
CA SER A 132 -9.24 -0.16 -1.48
C SER A 132 -10.33 -0.85 -0.66
N ASN A 133 -11.43 -1.22 -1.29
CA ASN A 133 -12.53 -1.99 -0.71
C ASN A 133 -12.42 -3.49 -1.00
N THR A 134 -11.39 -3.90 -1.73
CA THR A 134 -11.18 -5.27 -2.18
C THR A 134 -9.87 -5.84 -1.65
N ASP A 135 -9.82 -7.15 -1.49
CA ASP A 135 -8.61 -7.93 -1.24
C ASP A 135 -7.90 -8.19 -2.59
N GLU A 136 -6.65 -7.78 -2.69
CA GLU A 136 -5.89 -7.81 -3.95
C GLU A 136 -5.64 -9.25 -4.46
N LEU A 137 -5.54 -10.23 -3.56
CA LEU A 137 -5.28 -11.61 -3.94
C LEU A 137 -6.50 -12.32 -4.50
N THR A 138 -7.68 -12.07 -3.90
CA THR A 138 -8.91 -12.84 -4.20
C THR A 138 -9.96 -12.05 -4.96
N GLY A 139 -9.84 -10.72 -5.03
CA GLY A 139 -10.83 -9.83 -5.63
C GLY A 139 -12.12 -9.67 -4.82
N LEU A 140 -12.23 -10.33 -3.66
CA LEU A 140 -13.37 -10.22 -2.76
C LEU A 140 -13.37 -8.88 -2.00
N ALA A 141 -14.47 -8.56 -1.32
CA ALA A 141 -14.46 -7.48 -0.34
C ALA A 141 -13.39 -7.75 0.74
N ASN A 142 -12.66 -6.72 1.14
CA ASN A 142 -11.76 -6.85 2.29
C ASN A 142 -12.50 -6.70 3.61
N ARG A 143 -11.82 -6.98 4.73
CA ARG A 143 -12.38 -6.89 6.08
C ARG A 143 -13.09 -5.56 6.35
N ARG A 144 -12.51 -4.44 5.91
CA ARG A 144 -13.09 -3.11 6.12
C ARG A 144 -14.42 -2.95 5.40
N ARG A 145 -14.48 -3.32 4.13
CA ARG A 145 -15.70 -3.27 3.32
C ARG A 145 -16.78 -4.20 3.89
N PHE A 146 -16.40 -5.41 4.28
CA PHE A 146 -17.30 -6.36 4.90
C PHE A 146 -17.95 -5.79 6.18
N MET A 147 -17.14 -5.21 7.09
CA MET A 147 -17.63 -4.62 8.34
C MET A 147 -18.56 -3.44 8.11
N ALA A 148 -18.27 -2.60 7.10
CA ALA A 148 -19.15 -1.51 6.72
C ALA A 148 -20.51 -2.05 6.23
N CYS A 149 -20.50 -2.99 5.27
CA CYS A 149 -21.72 -3.63 4.77
C CYS A 149 -22.50 -4.34 5.87
N LEU A 150 -21.84 -5.03 6.79
CA LEU A 150 -22.48 -5.72 7.91
C LEU A 150 -23.24 -4.73 8.81
N ARG A 151 -22.62 -3.60 9.19
CA ARG A 151 -23.28 -2.58 10.02
C ARG A 151 -24.49 -1.95 9.29
N ASP A 152 -24.33 -1.68 8.00
CA ASP A 152 -25.43 -1.12 7.18
C ASP A 152 -26.60 -2.09 7.10
N GLU A 153 -26.35 -3.40 6.88
CA GLU A 153 -27.39 -4.41 6.78
C GLU A 153 -28.04 -4.70 8.14
N LEU A 154 -27.30 -4.70 9.25
CA LEU A 154 -27.88 -4.81 10.61
C LEU A 154 -28.78 -3.62 10.92
N SER A 155 -28.37 -2.40 10.58
CA SER A 155 -29.21 -1.20 10.71
C SER A 155 -30.48 -1.29 9.84
N ARG A 156 -30.36 -1.83 8.61
CA ARG A 156 -31.49 -2.06 7.71
C ARG A 156 -32.43 -3.14 8.24
N GLN A 157 -31.87 -4.24 8.77
CA GLN A 157 -32.62 -5.31 9.42
C GLN A 157 -33.46 -4.79 10.59
N GLY A 158 -32.89 -3.94 11.46
CA GLY A 158 -33.61 -3.35 12.58
C GLY A 158 -34.88 -2.57 12.18
N ARG A 159 -34.87 -1.98 10.96
CA ARG A 159 -36.03 -1.24 10.42
C ARG A 159 -37.02 -2.13 9.65
N SER A 160 -36.52 -3.14 8.92
CA SER A 160 -37.35 -3.93 7.99
C SER A 160 -37.81 -5.25 8.56
N GLY A 161 -37.18 -5.76 9.61
CA GLY A 161 -37.39 -7.10 10.14
C GLY A 161 -36.99 -8.25 9.22
N GLN A 162 -36.33 -7.98 8.10
CA GLN A 162 -35.91 -9.00 7.13
C GLN A 162 -34.79 -9.87 7.69
N PRO A 163 -34.74 -11.18 7.37
CA PRO A 163 -33.70 -12.06 7.86
C PRO A 163 -32.33 -11.70 7.27
N LEU A 164 -31.29 -11.87 8.08
CA LEU A 164 -29.89 -11.62 7.69
C LEU A 164 -29.04 -12.75 8.21
N CYS A 165 -28.24 -13.36 7.35
CA CYS A 165 -27.28 -14.40 7.74
C CYS A 165 -25.84 -13.96 7.54
N VAL A 166 -24.97 -14.40 8.44
CA VAL A 166 -23.52 -14.23 8.38
C VAL A 166 -22.86 -15.59 8.50
N ALA A 167 -21.94 -15.88 7.58
CA ALA A 167 -21.09 -17.05 7.65
C ALA A 167 -19.62 -16.63 7.76
N LEU A 168 -18.87 -17.30 8.63
CA LEU A 168 -17.42 -17.28 8.67
C LEU A 168 -16.90 -18.61 8.15
N LEU A 169 -15.85 -18.53 7.31
CA LEU A 169 -15.27 -19.68 6.63
C LEU A 169 -13.77 -19.67 6.83
N ASP A 170 -13.20 -20.88 6.88
CA ASP A 170 -11.76 -21.04 7.05
C ASP A 170 -11.28 -22.25 6.23
N ALA A 171 -10.14 -22.10 5.55
CA ALA A 171 -9.53 -23.16 4.77
C ALA A 171 -8.84 -24.19 5.68
N ASP A 172 -9.38 -25.39 5.70
CA ASP A 172 -8.91 -26.46 6.57
C ASP A 172 -7.45 -26.83 6.28
N HIS A 173 -6.63 -26.81 7.34
CA HIS A 173 -5.21 -27.17 7.27
C HIS A 173 -4.37 -26.32 6.30
N PHE A 174 -4.74 -25.08 6.06
CA PHE A 174 -4.07 -24.18 5.10
C PHE A 174 -2.56 -24.04 5.38
N LYS A 175 -2.15 -23.97 6.64
CA LYS A 175 -0.73 -23.96 7.00
C LYS A 175 0.02 -25.16 6.44
N ARG A 176 -0.58 -26.36 6.44
CA ARG A 176 0.03 -27.57 5.87
C ARG A 176 0.20 -27.47 4.35
N VAL A 177 -0.70 -26.76 3.67
CA VAL A 177 -0.56 -26.48 2.23
C VAL A 177 0.67 -25.61 2.00
N ASN A 178 0.81 -24.50 2.75
CA ASN A 178 1.98 -23.64 2.66
C ASN A 178 3.28 -24.36 3.00
N ASP A 179 3.30 -25.13 4.10
CA ASP A 179 4.49 -25.84 4.56
C ASP A 179 4.94 -26.93 3.57
N ARG A 180 3.99 -27.59 2.88
CA ARG A 180 4.28 -28.70 1.97
C ARG A 180 4.49 -28.25 0.52
N HIS A 181 3.76 -27.24 0.07
CA HIS A 181 3.66 -26.85 -1.32
C HIS A 181 4.14 -25.42 -1.59
N GLY A 182 4.54 -24.68 -0.53
CA GLY A 182 5.00 -23.30 -0.62
C GLY A 182 3.88 -22.27 -0.70
N HIS A 183 4.22 -21.01 -0.44
CA HIS A 183 3.25 -19.91 -0.39
C HIS A 183 2.51 -19.67 -1.70
N HIS A 184 3.15 -19.89 -2.85
CA HIS A 184 2.47 -19.75 -4.15
C HIS A 184 1.29 -20.72 -4.32
N ALA A 185 1.41 -21.96 -3.82
CA ALA A 185 0.33 -22.92 -3.82
C ALA A 185 -0.80 -22.51 -2.87
N GLY A 186 -0.47 -21.95 -1.71
CA GLY A 186 -1.46 -21.34 -0.82
C GLY A 186 -2.21 -20.18 -1.46
N ASP A 187 -1.51 -19.30 -2.16
CA ASP A 187 -2.13 -18.19 -2.89
C ASP A 187 -3.08 -18.67 -3.98
N GLU A 188 -2.75 -19.75 -4.69
CA GLU A 188 -3.63 -20.37 -5.69
C GLU A 188 -4.92 -20.92 -5.05
N VAL A 189 -4.79 -21.59 -3.88
CA VAL A 189 -5.92 -22.04 -3.09
C VAL A 189 -6.83 -20.86 -2.72
N LEU A 190 -6.26 -19.77 -2.20
CA LEU A 190 -7.04 -18.60 -1.78
C LEU A 190 -7.74 -17.91 -2.97
N ARG A 191 -7.07 -17.77 -4.12
CA ARG A 191 -7.70 -17.25 -5.35
C ARG A 191 -8.85 -18.13 -5.80
N THR A 192 -8.68 -19.45 -5.75
CA THR A 192 -9.72 -20.41 -6.12
C THR A 192 -10.92 -20.32 -5.17
N LEU A 193 -10.68 -20.21 -3.85
CA LEU A 193 -11.74 -19.98 -2.87
C LEU A 193 -12.52 -18.70 -3.19
N GLY A 194 -11.82 -17.61 -3.48
CA GLY A 194 -12.42 -16.34 -3.87
C GLY A 194 -13.32 -16.48 -5.09
N ALA A 195 -12.84 -17.13 -6.14
CA ALA A 195 -13.60 -17.36 -7.37
C ALA A 195 -14.84 -18.25 -7.12
N VAL A 196 -14.72 -19.32 -6.33
CA VAL A 196 -15.84 -20.18 -5.96
C VAL A 196 -16.88 -19.40 -5.14
N MET A 197 -16.46 -18.54 -4.21
CA MET A 197 -17.38 -17.69 -3.45
C MET A 197 -18.14 -16.74 -4.37
N LEU A 198 -17.45 -16.03 -5.27
CA LEU A 198 -18.08 -15.11 -6.24
C LEU A 198 -19.10 -15.82 -7.12
N GLY A 199 -18.79 -17.02 -7.59
CA GLY A 199 -19.70 -17.83 -8.43
C GLY A 199 -20.87 -18.47 -7.66
N SER A 200 -20.86 -18.46 -6.33
CA SER A 200 -21.85 -19.12 -5.48
C SER A 200 -22.88 -18.19 -4.85
N VAL A 201 -22.69 -16.87 -4.96
CA VAL A 201 -23.49 -15.84 -4.28
C VAL A 201 -24.35 -15.03 -5.25
N ARG A 202 -25.34 -14.33 -4.72
CA ARG A 202 -26.20 -13.44 -5.50
C ARG A 202 -25.57 -12.04 -5.57
N ALA A 203 -25.00 -11.71 -6.71
CA ALA A 203 -24.51 -10.35 -6.94
C ALA A 203 -25.68 -9.40 -7.29
N PRO A 204 -25.68 -8.15 -6.80
CA PRO A 204 -24.75 -7.52 -5.86
C PRO A 204 -25.17 -7.63 -4.38
N THR A 205 -26.18 -8.47 -4.08
CA THR A 205 -26.85 -8.49 -2.75
C THR A 205 -25.99 -9.13 -1.67
N ASP A 206 -25.40 -10.29 -1.99
CA ASP A 206 -24.54 -10.99 -1.04
C ASP A 206 -23.14 -10.42 -1.10
N VAL A 207 -22.45 -10.36 0.04
CA VAL A 207 -21.09 -9.79 0.13
C VAL A 207 -20.10 -10.86 0.58
N PRO A 208 -19.43 -11.53 -0.37
CA PRO A 208 -18.30 -12.39 -0.06
C PRO A 208 -17.07 -11.53 0.25
N ALA A 209 -16.32 -11.92 1.29
CA ALA A 209 -15.15 -11.17 1.75
C ALA A 209 -14.03 -12.09 2.20
N ARG A 210 -12.78 -11.57 2.15
CA ARG A 210 -11.64 -12.14 2.84
C ARG A 210 -11.27 -11.26 4.02
N LEU A 211 -11.23 -11.85 5.22
CA LEU A 211 -10.96 -11.11 6.45
C LEU A 211 -9.47 -11.01 6.75
N GLY A 212 -8.66 -11.95 6.25
CA GLY A 212 -7.21 -12.01 6.39
C GLY A 212 -6.74 -13.46 6.43
N GLY A 213 -5.48 -13.70 6.04
CA GLY A 213 -4.93 -15.04 6.01
C GLY A 213 -5.81 -16.02 5.19
N GLU A 214 -6.30 -17.07 5.86
CA GLU A 214 -7.16 -18.12 5.32
C GLU A 214 -8.64 -17.97 5.71
N GLU A 215 -8.99 -16.82 6.34
CA GLU A 215 -10.34 -16.53 6.85
C GLU A 215 -11.16 -15.75 5.83
N PHE A 216 -12.37 -16.24 5.59
CA PHE A 216 -13.36 -15.62 4.71
C PHE A 216 -14.67 -15.37 5.45
N ALA A 217 -15.50 -14.50 4.89
CA ALA A 217 -16.82 -14.21 5.39
C ALA A 217 -17.83 -14.09 4.25
N LEU A 218 -19.08 -14.38 4.54
CA LEU A 218 -20.19 -14.19 3.61
C LEU A 218 -21.35 -13.54 4.34
N LEU A 219 -21.77 -12.35 3.87
CA LEU A 219 -22.94 -11.65 4.32
C LEU A 219 -24.09 -11.93 3.34
N MET A 220 -25.21 -12.40 3.84
CA MET A 220 -26.40 -12.79 3.05
C MET A 220 -27.64 -12.03 3.56
N PRO A 221 -27.87 -10.81 3.06
CA PRO A 221 -29.09 -10.05 3.36
C PRO A 221 -30.34 -10.75 2.86
N GLN A 222 -31.48 -10.51 3.55
CA GLN A 222 -32.80 -11.05 3.20
C GLN A 222 -32.79 -12.57 2.97
N THR A 223 -31.99 -13.29 3.78
CA THR A 223 -31.82 -14.74 3.64
C THR A 223 -32.04 -15.41 4.97
N ARG A 224 -32.98 -16.39 4.99
CA ARG A 224 -33.24 -17.22 6.15
C ARG A 224 -32.15 -18.28 6.34
N LEU A 225 -31.99 -18.75 7.56
CA LEU A 225 -30.95 -19.73 7.91
C LEU A 225 -30.96 -20.97 7.02
N ALA A 226 -32.10 -21.53 6.69
CA ALA A 226 -32.20 -22.72 5.84
C ALA A 226 -31.71 -22.50 4.42
N ASP A 227 -31.91 -21.28 3.85
CA ASP A 227 -31.45 -20.92 2.53
C ASP A 227 -29.93 -20.63 2.55
N ALA A 228 -29.47 -19.91 3.55
CA ALA A 228 -28.05 -19.66 3.79
C ALA A 228 -27.29 -20.98 3.99
N GLN A 229 -27.85 -21.95 4.69
CA GLN A 229 -27.24 -23.26 4.89
C GLN A 229 -27.07 -24.00 3.54
N ARG A 230 -28.06 -23.94 2.63
CA ARG A 230 -27.92 -24.51 1.28
C ARG A 230 -26.80 -23.85 0.46
N VAL A 231 -26.67 -22.52 0.57
CA VAL A 231 -25.58 -21.79 -0.08
C VAL A 231 -24.22 -22.23 0.48
N CYS A 232 -24.08 -22.29 1.79
CA CYS A 232 -22.85 -22.68 2.48
C CYS A 232 -22.46 -24.14 2.16
N GLU A 233 -23.41 -25.09 2.14
CA GLU A 233 -23.13 -26.49 1.80
C GLU A 233 -22.73 -26.65 0.32
N ARG A 234 -23.36 -25.93 -0.59
CA ARG A 234 -22.94 -25.91 -2.01
C ARG A 234 -21.50 -25.38 -2.14
N LEU A 235 -21.18 -24.29 -1.45
CA LEU A 235 -19.86 -23.68 -1.42
C LEU A 235 -18.82 -24.68 -0.90
N ARG A 236 -19.08 -25.30 0.26
CA ARG A 236 -18.23 -26.32 0.84
C ARG A 236 -17.99 -27.49 -0.11
N ALA A 237 -19.07 -28.02 -0.72
CA ALA A 237 -18.96 -29.13 -1.64
C ALA A 237 -18.17 -28.77 -2.92
N THR A 238 -18.38 -27.56 -3.46
CA THR A 238 -17.65 -27.06 -4.63
C THR A 238 -16.16 -26.94 -4.31
N VAL A 239 -15.80 -26.40 -3.16
CA VAL A 239 -14.39 -26.29 -2.73
C VAL A 239 -13.78 -27.68 -2.54
N ALA A 240 -14.45 -28.61 -1.86
CA ALA A 240 -13.97 -29.96 -1.63
C ALA A 240 -13.76 -30.76 -2.93
N ALA A 241 -14.47 -30.41 -4.00
CA ALA A 241 -14.30 -30.99 -5.34
C ALA A 241 -13.12 -30.44 -6.12
N GLN A 242 -12.55 -29.29 -5.71
CA GLN A 242 -11.40 -28.70 -6.38
C GLN A 242 -10.17 -29.58 -6.24
N ARG A 243 -9.37 -29.63 -7.29
CA ARG A 243 -8.09 -30.35 -7.31
C ARG A 243 -6.98 -29.38 -7.73
N PHE A 244 -6.03 -29.20 -6.84
CA PHE A 244 -4.84 -28.39 -7.07
C PHE A 244 -3.69 -29.30 -7.49
N ARG A 245 -2.79 -28.79 -8.32
CA ARG A 245 -1.62 -29.53 -8.80
C ARG A 245 -0.34 -28.77 -8.54
N GLN A 246 0.68 -29.50 -8.10
CA GLN A 246 2.04 -28.99 -8.01
C GLN A 246 2.99 -30.06 -8.53
N GLY A 247 3.55 -29.82 -9.71
CA GLY A 247 4.25 -30.89 -10.47
C GLY A 247 3.29 -32.06 -10.71
N ASP A 248 3.72 -33.27 -10.37
CA ASP A 248 2.92 -34.50 -10.54
C ASP A 248 1.97 -34.76 -9.36
N ALA A 249 2.08 -34.04 -8.26
CA ALA A 249 1.26 -34.23 -7.07
C ALA A 249 -0.07 -33.46 -7.18
N ALA A 250 -1.19 -34.16 -6.97
CA ALA A 250 -2.51 -33.55 -6.83
C ALA A 250 -2.93 -33.53 -5.36
N TYR A 251 -3.53 -32.43 -4.90
CA TYR A 251 -4.06 -32.30 -3.55
C TYR A 251 -5.41 -31.58 -3.53
N GLY A 252 -6.16 -31.74 -2.44
CA GLY A 252 -7.43 -31.06 -2.22
C GLY A 252 -7.38 -30.23 -0.95
N VAL A 253 -8.24 -29.25 -0.89
CA VAL A 253 -8.47 -28.41 0.29
C VAL A 253 -9.96 -28.41 0.60
N THR A 254 -10.32 -28.42 1.87
CA THR A 254 -11.69 -28.29 2.34
C THR A 254 -11.86 -27.01 3.14
N ILE A 255 -13.10 -26.61 3.41
CA ILE A 255 -13.43 -25.46 4.25
C ILE A 255 -14.37 -25.86 5.37
N SER A 256 -14.19 -25.25 6.52
CA SER A 256 -15.14 -25.28 7.62
C SER A 256 -15.93 -24.00 7.66
N ILE A 257 -17.22 -24.06 7.97
CA ILE A 257 -18.12 -22.91 7.92
C ILE A 257 -18.94 -22.82 9.21
N GLY A 258 -18.93 -21.64 9.84
CA GLY A 258 -19.85 -21.28 10.93
C GLY A 258 -20.89 -20.28 10.43
N LEU A 259 -22.16 -20.62 10.51
CA LEU A 259 -23.29 -19.85 9.99
C LEU A 259 -24.24 -19.46 11.10
N VAL A 260 -24.68 -18.20 11.11
CA VAL A 260 -25.68 -17.69 12.06
C VAL A 260 -26.69 -16.79 11.36
N GLU A 261 -27.92 -16.79 11.84
CA GLU A 261 -28.97 -15.84 11.50
C GLU A 261 -29.03 -14.75 12.56
N SER A 262 -28.96 -13.47 12.15
CA SER A 262 -29.09 -12.32 13.04
C SER A 262 -30.56 -12.09 13.44
N LEU A 263 -30.75 -11.68 14.68
CA LEU A 263 -32.03 -11.24 15.22
C LEU A 263 -32.05 -9.77 15.65
N GLY A 264 -31.18 -8.95 15.05
CA GLY A 264 -31.01 -7.56 15.43
C GLY A 264 -29.82 -7.33 16.37
N ASP A 265 -28.82 -8.20 16.28
CA ASP A 265 -27.61 -8.16 17.09
C ASP A 265 -26.65 -7.04 16.64
N GLU A 266 -25.70 -6.70 17.50
CA GLU A 266 -24.54 -5.89 17.11
C GLU A 266 -23.55 -6.70 16.26
N ALA A 267 -22.76 -6.00 15.42
CA ALA A 267 -21.85 -6.64 14.48
C ALA A 267 -20.84 -7.59 15.15
N GLU A 268 -20.30 -7.18 16.28
CA GLU A 268 -19.33 -7.96 17.05
C GLU A 268 -19.97 -9.23 17.64
N ALA A 269 -21.22 -9.13 18.10
CA ALA A 269 -21.95 -10.25 18.68
C ALA A 269 -22.29 -11.33 17.66
N ILE A 270 -22.71 -10.93 16.44
CA ILE A 270 -23.00 -11.90 15.36
C ILE A 270 -21.74 -12.58 14.86
N LEU A 271 -20.62 -11.85 14.72
CA LEU A 271 -19.34 -12.42 14.33
C LEU A 271 -18.84 -13.42 15.38
N ALA A 272 -18.90 -13.07 16.66
CA ALA A 272 -18.53 -13.97 17.74
C ALA A 272 -19.40 -15.23 17.78
N ALA A 273 -20.69 -15.13 17.39
CA ALA A 273 -21.56 -16.29 17.28
C ALA A 273 -21.18 -17.17 16.09
N ALA A 274 -20.88 -16.58 14.92
CA ALA A 274 -20.42 -17.31 13.74
C ALA A 274 -19.07 -18.01 13.99
N ASP A 275 -18.17 -17.34 14.69
CA ASP A 275 -16.86 -17.91 15.07
C ASP A 275 -17.02 -19.14 15.98
N ARG A 276 -17.92 -19.10 16.96
CA ARG A 276 -18.22 -20.28 17.79
C ARG A 276 -18.72 -21.47 16.97
N GLU A 277 -19.56 -21.25 15.96
CA GLU A 277 -20.04 -22.31 15.08
C GLU A 277 -18.92 -22.80 14.13
N LEU A 278 -18.04 -21.92 13.67
CA LEU A 278 -16.86 -22.28 12.90
C LEU A 278 -15.89 -23.14 13.73
N TYR A 279 -15.66 -22.76 14.98
CA TYR A 279 -14.86 -23.56 15.90
C TYR A 279 -15.42 -24.96 16.10
N ARG A 280 -16.76 -25.09 16.25
CA ARG A 280 -17.45 -26.38 16.34
C ARG A 280 -17.27 -27.20 15.07
N ALA A 281 -17.41 -26.57 13.90
CA ALA A 281 -17.18 -27.24 12.62
C ALA A 281 -15.75 -27.82 12.53
N LYS A 282 -14.76 -27.05 12.97
CA LYS A 282 -13.36 -27.50 13.04
C LYS A 282 -13.16 -28.63 14.06
N ALA A 283 -13.73 -28.51 15.25
CA ALA A 283 -13.59 -29.52 16.33
C ALA A 283 -14.25 -30.86 15.98
N GLU A 284 -15.35 -30.84 15.26
CA GLU A 284 -16.11 -32.04 14.90
C GLU A 284 -15.60 -32.76 13.63
N GLY A 285 -14.42 -32.41 13.14
CA GLY A 285 -13.75 -33.12 12.04
C GLY A 285 -13.67 -32.33 10.73
N ARG A 286 -13.91 -31.02 10.77
CA ARG A 286 -13.77 -30.11 9.62
C ARG A 286 -14.68 -30.44 8.43
N ASN A 287 -14.46 -29.77 7.29
CA ASN A 287 -15.18 -29.96 6.03
C ASN A 287 -16.70 -30.04 6.22
N ARG A 288 -17.26 -29.07 6.95
CA ARG A 288 -18.70 -29.02 7.29
C ARG A 288 -19.20 -27.63 7.56
N VAL A 289 -20.53 -27.49 7.48
CA VAL A 289 -21.26 -26.31 7.94
C VAL A 289 -21.84 -26.60 9.32
N ARG A 290 -21.59 -25.69 10.27
CA ARG A 290 -22.32 -25.62 11.51
C ARG A 290 -23.15 -24.35 11.52
N SER A 291 -24.40 -24.49 11.90
CA SER A 291 -25.32 -23.37 11.92
C SER A 291 -26.11 -23.36 13.23
N ARG A 292 -26.42 -22.16 13.69
CA ARG A 292 -27.29 -21.94 14.85
C ARG A 292 -28.33 -20.89 14.51
N ALA A 293 -29.58 -21.28 14.64
CA ALA A 293 -30.65 -20.30 14.76
C ALA A 293 -30.53 -19.63 16.13
N ARG A 294 -30.43 -18.32 16.20
CA ARG A 294 -30.54 -17.61 17.48
C ARG A 294 -31.99 -17.55 17.86
N VAL A 295 -32.32 -18.12 19.01
CA VAL A 295 -33.60 -17.92 19.68
C VAL A 295 -33.54 -16.56 20.37
N ARG A 296 -34.48 -15.65 20.11
CA ARG A 296 -34.64 -14.45 20.93
C ARG A 296 -34.89 -14.93 22.37
N GLU A 297 -33.95 -14.66 23.27
CA GLU A 297 -34.27 -14.73 24.69
C GLU A 297 -35.36 -13.68 24.93
N ALA A 298 -36.56 -14.16 25.32
CA ALA A 298 -37.67 -13.30 25.69
C ALA A 298 -37.22 -12.50 26.92
N SER A 299 -37.08 -11.18 26.75
CA SER A 299 -36.82 -10.21 27.81
C SER A 299 -38.07 -10.04 28.64
#